data_666ac1d5dc6c264f91146b2bbc82af24
#
_entry.id   666ac1d5dc6c264f91146b2bbc82af24
#
_cell.length_a   1.000
_cell.length_b   1.000
_cell.length_c   1.000
_cell.angle_alpha   90.00
_cell.angle_beta   90.00
_cell.angle_gamma   90.00
#
_symmetry.space_group_name_H-M   'P 1'
#
loop_
_entity.id
_entity.type
_entity.pdbx_description
1 polymer ?
#
loop_
_entity_poly.entity_id
_entity_poly.type
_entity_poly.pdbx_seq_one_letter_code
_entity_poly.pdbx_strand_id
1 'polypeptide(L)'
;MKRLTALAVLPLLAGCLTSAPPSVATWTIAYAPARAASSAVPAEGAPRGSVRIAQVVVRAPYDAKALAVLRPNGSLAFDPYNQFAALPAALLKGAVQDAFLAHGAFRAAVPSASQVATELSAETTVTRLALDCRTPGERRATVALTVLLVKDRVAYASAAGEGSADAADGDYTRAFSEAFSRAVAAALARL
;
A
#
# COMPACT_ATOMS: atom_id res chain seq x y z
N MET A 1 13.22 74.50 13.58
CA MET A 1 12.45 73.68 12.65
C MET A 1 13.30 72.51 12.21
N LYS A 2 13.29 71.42 12.94
CA LYS A 2 13.94 70.15 12.65
C LYS A 2 13.32 69.07 13.53
N ARG A 3 13.01 67.89 13.00
CA ARG A 3 12.55 66.63 13.63
C ARG A 3 11.10 66.29 13.34
N LEU A 4 10.90 65.56 12.24
CA LEU A 4 9.81 64.59 12.07
C LEU A 4 10.05 63.76 10.80
N THR A 5 10.98 62.80 10.82
CA THR A 5 11.13 61.80 9.76
C THR A 5 11.89 60.56 10.28
N ALA A 6 11.27 59.84 11.21
CA ALA A 6 11.83 58.54 11.62
C ALA A 6 10.77 57.70 12.35
N LEU A 7 9.65 57.35 11.69
CA LEU A 7 8.72 56.36 12.28
C LEU A 7 7.82 55.68 11.24
N ALA A 8 8.33 55.24 10.12
CA ALA A 8 7.50 54.60 9.10
C ALA A 8 8.07 53.29 8.52
N VAL A 9 9.08 52.67 9.15
CA VAL A 9 9.75 51.47 8.55
C VAL A 9 9.52 50.17 9.35
N LEU A 10 8.85 50.20 10.47
CA LEU A 10 8.74 49.01 11.36
C LEU A 10 7.59 48.01 11.13
N PRO A 11 6.53 48.20 10.31
CA PRO A 11 5.50 47.17 10.15
C PRO A 11 5.74 46.17 9.02
N LEU A 12 6.82 46.26 8.23
CA LEU A 12 7.01 45.37 7.07
C LEU A 12 7.72 44.04 7.38
N LEU A 13 8.20 43.85 8.61
CA LEU A 13 8.91 42.63 8.99
C LEU A 13 8.05 41.60 9.77
N ALA A 14 6.81 41.93 10.10
CA ALA A 14 5.93 41.08 10.90
C ALA A 14 5.13 40.06 10.06
N GLY A 15 5.19 40.11 8.72
CA GLY A 15 4.37 39.30 7.81
C GLY A 15 4.85 37.89 7.53
N CYS A 16 6.07 37.50 7.89
CA CYS A 16 6.65 36.22 7.49
C CYS A 16 6.70 35.10 8.56
N LEU A 17 6.08 35.34 9.74
CA LEU A 17 6.29 34.41 10.87
C LEU A 17 5.05 33.59 11.29
N THR A 18 3.98 33.58 10.50
CA THR A 18 2.72 32.91 10.91
C THR A 18 2.16 31.89 9.96
N SER A 19 2.91 31.35 9.01
CA SER A 19 2.46 30.15 8.31
C SER A 19 2.83 28.93 9.16
N ALA A 20 1.82 28.29 9.78
CA ALA A 20 2.02 26.99 10.39
C ALA A 20 2.66 26.05 9.37
N PRO A 21 3.65 25.23 9.75
CA PRO A 21 4.24 24.27 8.84
C PRO A 21 3.13 23.34 8.31
N PRO A 22 3.15 23.00 7.02
CA PRO A 22 2.13 22.11 6.46
C PRO A 22 2.11 20.79 7.23
N SER A 23 0.91 20.38 7.64
CA SER A 23 0.73 19.11 8.36
C SER A 23 1.02 17.93 7.45
N VAL A 24 1.74 16.93 7.96
CA VAL A 24 1.97 15.66 7.27
C VAL A 24 0.81 14.74 7.56
N ALA A 25 0.09 14.31 6.52
CA ALA A 25 -0.96 13.32 6.62
C ALA A 25 -0.34 11.90 6.59
N THR A 26 -0.85 11.02 7.46
CA THR A 26 -0.38 9.63 7.54
C THR A 26 -1.49 8.67 7.17
N TRP A 27 -1.14 7.67 6.35
CA TRP A 27 -2.07 6.71 5.76
C TRP A 27 -1.70 5.29 6.14
N THR A 28 -2.69 4.42 6.21
CA THR A 28 -2.49 2.98 6.46
C THR A 28 -3.01 2.15 5.30
N ILE A 29 -2.64 0.88 5.25
CA ILE A 29 -3.15 -0.10 4.29
C ILE A 29 -3.63 -1.30 5.09
N ALA A 30 -4.88 -1.70 4.86
CA ALA A 30 -5.47 -2.87 5.44
C ALA A 30 -6.08 -3.75 4.34
N TYR A 31 -6.30 -5.01 4.62
CA TYR A 31 -7.11 -5.83 3.74
C TYR A 31 -8.58 -5.43 3.88
N ALA A 32 -9.18 -5.00 2.78
CA ALA A 32 -10.60 -4.68 2.69
C ALA A 32 -11.19 -5.61 1.61
N PRO A 33 -11.93 -6.66 1.98
CA PRO A 33 -12.57 -7.53 1.01
C PRO A 33 -13.45 -6.67 0.11
N ALA A 34 -13.16 -6.68 -1.19
CA ALA A 34 -13.88 -5.86 -2.14
C ALA A 34 -15.37 -6.22 -2.05
N ARG A 35 -16.23 -5.21 -1.89
CA ARG A 35 -17.69 -5.34 -1.98
C ARG A 35 -18.16 -6.03 -3.29
N ALA A 36 -17.27 -6.09 -4.28
CA ALA A 36 -17.50 -6.72 -5.58
C ALA A 36 -16.96 -8.16 -5.68
N ALA A 37 -16.26 -8.68 -4.69
CA ALA A 37 -15.77 -10.06 -4.69
C ALA A 37 -16.81 -11.06 -4.12
N SER A 38 -18.07 -10.71 -4.16
CA SER A 38 -19.19 -11.69 -3.97
C SER A 38 -19.21 -12.78 -5.05
N SER A 39 -18.26 -12.76 -5.98
CA SER A 39 -18.09 -13.77 -7.03
C SER A 39 -16.69 -14.39 -7.07
N ALA A 40 -15.86 -14.21 -6.03
CA ALA A 40 -14.78 -15.13 -5.82
C ALA A 40 -15.42 -16.46 -5.42
N VAL A 41 -15.78 -17.26 -6.42
CA VAL A 41 -16.11 -18.67 -6.26
C VAL A 41 -14.94 -19.25 -5.45
N PRO A 42 -15.20 -19.87 -4.27
CA PRO A 42 -14.17 -20.65 -3.60
C PRO A 42 -13.60 -21.58 -4.65
N ALA A 43 -12.29 -21.63 -4.79
CA ALA A 43 -11.66 -22.56 -5.73
C ALA A 43 -12.32 -23.92 -5.49
N GLU A 44 -12.96 -24.50 -6.54
CA GLU A 44 -13.57 -25.82 -6.45
C GLU A 44 -12.49 -26.80 -6.01
N GLY A 45 -12.53 -27.19 -4.75
CA GLY A 45 -11.54 -28.09 -4.16
C GLY A 45 -11.46 -27.94 -2.64
N ALA A 46 -11.00 -28.98 -1.96
CA ALA A 46 -10.71 -28.88 -0.52
C ALA A 46 -9.67 -27.77 -0.29
N PRO A 47 -9.83 -26.96 0.80
CA PRO A 47 -8.85 -25.92 1.10
C PRO A 47 -7.45 -26.54 1.21
N ARG A 48 -6.49 -25.89 0.55
CA ARG A 48 -5.07 -26.26 0.64
C ARG A 48 -4.66 -26.26 2.12
N GLY A 49 -3.60 -26.94 2.44
CA GLY A 49 -3.09 -27.03 3.81
C GLY A 49 -2.84 -25.68 4.47
N SER A 50 -2.13 -25.65 5.55
CA SER A 50 -1.75 -24.42 6.24
C SER A 50 -0.61 -23.72 5.52
N VAL A 51 -0.63 -22.39 5.52
CA VAL A 51 0.41 -21.54 4.92
C VAL A 51 0.99 -20.57 5.95
N ARG A 52 2.30 -20.41 5.97
CA ARG A 52 3.03 -19.41 6.75
C ARG A 52 3.28 -18.19 5.88
N ILE A 53 2.90 -17.01 6.34
CA ILE A 53 3.30 -15.74 5.70
C ILE A 53 4.75 -15.45 6.10
N ALA A 54 5.69 -15.93 5.29
CA ALA A 54 7.11 -15.89 5.62
C ALA A 54 7.68 -14.49 5.46
N GLN A 55 7.47 -13.87 4.32
CA GLN A 55 8.05 -12.58 3.99
C GLN A 55 7.10 -11.71 3.18
N VAL A 56 7.14 -10.40 3.47
CA VAL A 56 6.56 -9.36 2.62
C VAL A 56 7.65 -8.34 2.33
N VAL A 57 7.98 -8.19 1.06
CA VAL A 57 8.99 -7.23 0.57
C VAL A 57 8.31 -6.21 -0.32
N VAL A 58 8.65 -4.95 -0.15
CA VAL A 58 8.29 -3.89 -1.09
C VAL A 58 9.56 -3.47 -1.80
N ARG A 59 9.57 -3.52 -3.12
CA ARG A 59 10.75 -3.16 -3.91
C ARG A 59 10.94 -1.65 -3.94
N ALA A 60 12.20 -1.21 -3.90
CA ALA A 60 12.54 0.16 -4.23
C ALA A 60 11.99 0.52 -5.63
N PRO A 61 11.52 1.73 -5.84
CA PRO A 61 11.56 2.87 -4.92
C PRO A 61 10.30 3.00 -4.03
N TYR A 62 9.44 1.98 -3.94
CA TYR A 62 8.16 2.01 -3.23
C TYR A 62 8.25 1.60 -1.74
N ASP A 63 9.43 1.29 -1.25
CA ASP A 63 9.70 0.83 0.11
C ASP A 63 9.80 1.95 1.16
N ALA A 64 9.81 3.21 0.72
CA ALA A 64 9.83 4.37 1.59
C ALA A 64 8.44 4.69 2.19
N LYS A 65 8.44 5.42 3.32
CA LYS A 65 7.18 5.94 3.90
C LYS A 65 6.51 7.00 3.04
N ALA A 66 7.31 7.82 2.34
CA ALA A 66 6.77 8.87 1.49
C ALA A 66 5.95 8.27 0.35
N LEU A 67 4.77 8.84 0.10
CA LEU A 67 3.88 8.36 -0.94
C LEU A 67 4.51 8.57 -2.32
N ALA A 68 4.72 7.49 -3.05
CA ALA A 68 5.21 7.54 -4.42
C ALA A 68 4.10 7.98 -5.39
N VAL A 69 4.39 8.96 -6.24
CA VAL A 69 3.45 9.55 -7.19
C VAL A 69 4.00 9.45 -8.61
N LEU A 70 3.27 8.78 -9.48
CA LEU A 70 3.55 8.74 -10.93
C LEU A 70 2.91 9.95 -11.60
N ARG A 71 3.72 10.84 -12.14
CA ARG A 71 3.29 12.10 -12.76
C ARG A 71 2.90 11.92 -14.23
N PRO A 72 2.16 12.89 -14.84
CA PRO A 72 1.77 12.83 -16.25
C PRO A 72 2.94 12.66 -17.24
N ASN A 73 4.11 13.17 -16.92
CA ASN A 73 5.33 13.00 -17.72
C ASN A 73 6.04 11.64 -17.52
N GLY A 74 5.42 10.71 -16.75
CA GLY A 74 5.99 9.42 -16.44
C GLY A 74 7.05 9.41 -15.33
N SER A 75 7.43 10.58 -14.79
CA SER A 75 8.38 10.63 -13.67
C SER A 75 7.77 10.16 -12.37
N LEU A 76 8.58 9.55 -11.53
CA LEU A 76 8.24 9.23 -10.15
C LEU A 76 8.67 10.39 -9.24
N ALA A 77 7.77 10.81 -8.37
CA ALA A 77 8.04 11.76 -7.30
C ALA A 77 7.59 11.19 -5.97
N PHE A 78 8.06 11.79 -4.89
CA PHE A 78 7.60 11.47 -3.53
C PHE A 78 6.88 12.66 -2.95
N ASP A 79 5.70 12.41 -2.37
CA ASP A 79 4.91 13.45 -1.73
C ASP A 79 5.44 13.67 -0.30
N PRO A 80 5.96 14.86 0.03
CA PRO A 80 6.50 15.13 1.36
C PRO A 80 5.43 15.29 2.44
N TYR A 81 4.17 15.53 2.04
CA TYR A 81 3.05 15.79 2.95
C TYR A 81 2.14 14.60 3.15
N ASN A 82 2.28 13.58 2.32
CA ASN A 82 1.53 12.35 2.42
C ASN A 82 2.49 11.15 2.58
N GLN A 83 2.34 10.42 3.65
CA GLN A 83 3.19 9.27 3.92
C GLN A 83 2.43 8.12 4.56
N PHE A 84 2.95 6.93 4.44
CA PHE A 84 2.45 5.78 5.17
C PHE A 84 2.80 5.89 6.66
N ALA A 85 1.91 5.43 7.54
CA ALA A 85 2.08 5.48 8.99
C ALA A 85 3.31 4.66 9.47
N ALA A 86 3.67 3.61 8.71
CA ALA A 86 4.87 2.81 8.91
C ALA A 86 5.52 2.49 7.55
N LEU A 87 6.65 1.80 7.54
CA LEU A 87 7.20 1.27 6.29
C LEU A 87 6.19 0.34 5.61
N PRO A 88 5.98 0.46 4.29
CA PRO A 88 4.96 -0.31 3.58
C PRO A 88 5.02 -1.82 3.80
N ALA A 89 6.22 -2.40 3.88
CA ALA A 89 6.37 -3.83 4.16
C ALA A 89 5.78 -4.24 5.51
N ALA A 90 5.91 -3.38 6.53
CA ALA A 90 5.35 -3.64 7.87
C ALA A 90 3.82 -3.53 7.89
N LEU A 91 3.26 -2.53 7.19
CA LEU A 91 1.80 -2.38 7.04
C LEU A 91 1.17 -3.56 6.29
N LEU A 92 1.81 -3.98 5.20
CA LEU A 92 1.26 -5.01 4.32
C LEU A 92 1.36 -6.42 4.92
N LYS A 93 2.23 -6.65 5.90
CA LYS A 93 2.39 -7.99 6.50
C LYS A 93 1.10 -8.53 7.11
N GLY A 94 0.40 -7.73 7.91
CA GLY A 94 -0.91 -8.07 8.46
C GLY A 94 -1.97 -8.20 7.38
N ALA A 95 -2.03 -7.23 6.46
CA ALA A 95 -3.00 -7.22 5.38
C ALA A 95 -2.87 -8.44 4.43
N VAL A 96 -1.65 -8.92 4.16
CA VAL A 96 -1.42 -10.17 3.41
C VAL A 96 -1.98 -11.37 4.17
N GLN A 97 -1.71 -11.47 5.48
CA GLN A 97 -2.24 -12.57 6.29
C GLN A 97 -3.77 -12.60 6.28
N ASP A 98 -4.40 -11.44 6.47
CA ASP A 98 -5.86 -11.31 6.45
C ASP A 98 -6.44 -11.70 5.09
N ALA A 99 -5.78 -11.32 4.00
CA ALA A 99 -6.17 -11.68 2.65
C ALA A 99 -6.13 -13.19 2.40
N PHE A 100 -5.08 -13.87 2.86
CA PHE A 100 -4.96 -15.33 2.72
C PHE A 100 -6.04 -16.07 3.52
N LEU A 101 -6.35 -15.59 4.73
CA LEU A 101 -7.44 -16.13 5.54
C LEU A 101 -8.81 -15.94 4.89
N ALA A 102 -9.08 -14.73 4.40
CA ALA A 102 -10.38 -14.39 3.82
C ALA A 102 -10.61 -15.05 2.45
N HIS A 103 -9.57 -15.35 1.69
CA HIS A 103 -9.69 -16.00 0.38
C HIS A 103 -10.23 -17.44 0.48
N GLY A 104 -10.08 -18.11 1.63
CA GLY A 104 -10.59 -19.46 1.84
C GLY A 104 -9.84 -20.58 1.10
N ALA A 105 -8.82 -20.26 0.31
CA ALA A 105 -8.00 -21.26 -0.40
C ALA A 105 -7.08 -22.07 0.52
N PHE A 106 -6.86 -21.60 1.73
CA PHE A 106 -6.00 -22.21 2.74
C PHE A 106 -6.80 -22.47 4.01
N ARG A 107 -6.53 -23.60 4.67
CA ARG A 107 -7.16 -23.96 5.95
C ARG A 107 -6.76 -23.00 7.06
N ALA A 108 -5.51 -22.53 7.04
CA ALA A 108 -4.99 -21.56 7.98
C ALA A 108 -3.85 -20.75 7.34
N ALA A 109 -3.78 -19.46 7.70
CA ALA A 109 -2.65 -18.60 7.40
C ALA A 109 -2.04 -18.11 8.71
N VAL A 110 -0.77 -18.43 8.97
CA VAL A 110 -0.10 -18.08 10.21
C VAL A 110 1.03 -17.07 9.98
N PRO A 111 1.31 -16.18 10.94
CA PRO A 111 2.41 -15.22 10.82
C PRO A 111 3.77 -15.93 10.85
N SER A 112 4.80 -15.24 10.35
CA SER A 112 6.18 -15.76 10.32
C SER A 112 6.73 -16.17 11.69
N ALA A 113 6.29 -15.51 12.77
CA ALA A 113 6.73 -15.80 14.15
C ALA A 113 5.99 -17.00 14.79
N SER A 114 4.96 -17.55 14.15
CA SER A 114 4.22 -18.69 14.69
C SER A 114 5.09 -19.95 14.73
N GLN A 115 4.95 -20.76 15.77
CA GLN A 115 5.60 -22.07 15.91
C GLN A 115 4.76 -23.21 15.30
N VAL A 116 3.57 -22.92 14.80
CA VAL A 116 2.70 -23.93 14.18
C VAL A 116 3.37 -24.45 12.91
N ALA A 117 3.46 -25.76 12.77
CA ALA A 117 3.96 -26.38 11.54
C ALA A 117 3.00 -26.08 10.37
N THR A 118 3.55 -25.75 9.22
CA THR A 118 2.79 -25.43 8.01
C THR A 118 3.35 -26.19 6.81
N GLU A 119 2.48 -26.57 5.90
CA GLU A 119 2.84 -27.28 4.67
C GLU A 119 3.47 -26.36 3.63
N LEU A 120 3.06 -25.08 3.64
CA LEU A 120 3.49 -24.08 2.66
C LEU A 120 4.05 -22.84 3.37
N SER A 121 4.93 -22.14 2.67
CA SER A 121 5.32 -20.76 3.00
C SER A 121 4.93 -19.85 1.85
N ALA A 122 4.44 -18.67 2.16
CA ALA A 122 4.13 -17.63 1.18
C ALA A 122 5.11 -16.46 1.32
N GLU A 123 5.71 -16.08 0.21
CA GLU A 123 6.55 -14.90 0.06
C GLU A 123 5.83 -13.91 -0.87
N THR A 124 5.61 -12.70 -0.42
CA THR A 124 4.93 -11.66 -1.20
C THR A 124 5.91 -10.55 -1.54
N THR A 125 6.05 -10.25 -2.83
CA THR A 125 6.85 -9.14 -3.32
C THR A 125 5.95 -8.11 -3.96
N VAL A 126 5.89 -6.91 -3.39
CA VAL A 126 5.19 -5.76 -3.96
C VAL A 126 6.15 -5.04 -4.91
N THR A 127 5.77 -4.95 -6.18
CA THR A 127 6.58 -4.35 -7.26
C THR A 127 6.12 -2.95 -7.63
N ARG A 128 4.90 -2.57 -7.24
CA ARG A 128 4.35 -1.21 -7.38
C ARG A 128 3.46 -0.88 -6.20
N LEU A 129 3.65 0.30 -5.65
CA LEU A 129 2.79 0.89 -4.62
C LEU A 129 2.84 2.41 -4.81
N ALA A 130 1.93 2.96 -5.62
CA ALA A 130 1.99 4.34 -6.05
C ALA A 130 0.62 4.96 -6.27
N LEU A 131 0.54 6.27 -6.13
CA LEU A 131 -0.54 7.08 -6.64
C LEU A 131 -0.27 7.39 -8.11
N ASP A 132 -1.09 6.90 -8.99
CA ASP A 132 -1.00 7.14 -10.44
C ASP A 132 -1.80 8.40 -10.79
N CYS A 133 -1.09 9.44 -11.22
CA CYS A 133 -1.63 10.70 -11.69
C CYS A 133 -1.25 10.98 -13.16
N ARG A 134 -0.95 9.94 -13.95
CA ARG A 134 -0.53 10.10 -15.34
C ARG A 134 -1.65 10.63 -16.22
N THR A 135 -2.90 10.27 -15.94
CA THR A 135 -4.06 10.85 -16.61
C THR A 135 -4.46 12.16 -15.92
N PRO A 136 -4.50 13.30 -16.62
CA PRO A 136 -4.92 14.57 -16.03
C PRO A 136 -6.32 14.48 -15.41
N GLY A 137 -6.44 14.97 -14.18
CA GLY A 137 -7.69 14.95 -13.42
C GLY A 137 -8.00 13.62 -12.72
N GLU A 138 -7.28 12.56 -12.99
CA GLU A 138 -7.45 11.27 -12.33
C GLU A 138 -6.35 11.04 -11.28
N ARG A 139 -6.75 10.44 -10.16
CA ARG A 139 -5.85 9.94 -9.13
C ARG A 139 -6.24 8.52 -8.79
N ARG A 140 -5.34 7.58 -8.99
CA ARG A 140 -5.61 6.17 -8.76
C ARG A 140 -4.52 5.57 -7.87
N ALA A 141 -4.91 4.97 -6.76
CA ALA A 141 -4.00 4.10 -6.02
C ALA A 141 -3.75 2.84 -6.85
N THR A 142 -2.50 2.47 -7.06
CA THR A 142 -2.10 1.28 -7.84
C THR A 142 -1.18 0.40 -7.02
N VAL A 143 -1.48 -0.89 -7.02
CA VAL A 143 -0.68 -1.93 -6.37
C VAL A 143 -0.44 -3.06 -7.35
N ALA A 144 0.83 -3.49 -7.47
CA ALA A 144 1.19 -4.71 -8.17
C ALA A 144 2.05 -5.57 -7.25
N LEU A 145 1.81 -6.87 -7.23
CA LEU A 145 2.53 -7.80 -6.37
C LEU A 145 2.65 -9.19 -7.03
N THR A 146 3.58 -9.97 -6.50
CA THR A 146 3.74 -11.39 -6.82
C THR A 146 3.70 -12.18 -5.51
N VAL A 147 2.97 -13.27 -5.51
CA VAL A 147 2.96 -14.26 -4.44
C VAL A 147 3.70 -15.50 -4.92
N LEU A 148 4.68 -15.95 -4.16
CA LEU A 148 5.39 -17.20 -4.35
C LEU A 148 5.01 -18.14 -3.20
N LEU A 149 4.47 -19.31 -3.53
CA LEU A 149 4.31 -20.41 -2.57
C LEU A 149 5.54 -21.32 -2.65
N VAL A 150 6.07 -21.65 -1.48
CA VAL A 150 7.23 -22.54 -1.31
C VAL A 150 6.80 -23.75 -0.51
N LYS A 151 7.15 -24.93 -0.98
CA LYS A 151 7.00 -26.23 -0.30
C LYS A 151 8.34 -26.92 -0.26
N ASP A 152 8.75 -27.40 0.92
CA ASP A 152 10.02 -28.13 1.10
C ASP A 152 11.24 -27.41 0.52
N ARG A 153 11.27 -26.05 0.65
CA ARG A 153 12.30 -25.14 0.10
C ARG A 153 12.34 -25.07 -1.43
N VAL A 154 11.32 -25.59 -2.11
CA VAL A 154 11.19 -25.51 -3.57
C VAL A 154 10.01 -24.62 -3.92
N ALA A 155 10.17 -23.81 -4.96
CA ALA A 155 9.06 -23.01 -5.51
C ALA A 155 7.93 -23.96 -5.95
N TYR A 156 6.75 -23.80 -5.36
CA TYR A 156 5.60 -24.66 -5.62
C TYR A 156 4.66 -24.02 -6.64
N ALA A 157 4.35 -22.76 -6.46
CA ALA A 157 3.50 -21.98 -7.38
C ALA A 157 3.84 -20.50 -7.24
N SER A 158 3.61 -19.73 -8.30
CA SER A 158 3.79 -18.29 -8.27
C SER A 158 2.72 -17.61 -9.13
N ALA A 159 2.17 -16.52 -8.63
CA ALA A 159 1.20 -15.73 -9.37
C ALA A 159 1.38 -14.24 -9.09
N ALA A 160 1.18 -13.44 -10.13
CA ALA A 160 1.16 -11.98 -10.03
C ALA A 160 -0.28 -11.47 -9.99
N GLY A 161 -0.49 -10.36 -9.30
CA GLY A 161 -1.75 -9.65 -9.25
C GLY A 161 -1.55 -8.15 -9.27
N GLU A 162 -2.48 -7.46 -9.91
CA GLU A 162 -2.54 -6.01 -9.95
C GLU A 162 -3.91 -5.53 -9.52
N GLY A 163 -3.95 -4.38 -8.87
CA GLY A 163 -5.18 -3.73 -8.45
C GLY A 163 -5.05 -2.22 -8.49
N SER A 164 -6.17 -1.57 -8.74
CA SER A 164 -6.26 -0.12 -8.69
C SER A 164 -7.58 0.32 -8.11
N ALA A 165 -7.59 1.49 -7.46
CA ALA A 165 -8.81 2.11 -6.93
C ALA A 165 -8.74 3.62 -7.12
N ASP A 166 -9.91 4.23 -7.23
CA ASP A 166 -10.02 5.69 -7.31
C ASP A 166 -9.58 6.34 -5.99
N ALA A 167 -8.82 7.42 -6.10
CA ALA A 167 -8.27 8.20 -4.99
C ALA A 167 -8.54 9.70 -5.14
N ALA A 168 -9.53 10.08 -5.95
CA ALA A 168 -9.85 11.49 -6.24
C ALA A 168 -10.34 12.24 -5.01
N ASP A 169 -11.00 11.57 -4.06
CA ASP A 169 -11.49 12.13 -2.80
C ASP A 169 -10.39 12.39 -1.76
N GLY A 170 -9.16 11.95 -2.02
CA GLY A 170 -8.02 12.09 -1.11
C GLY A 170 -8.00 11.08 0.05
N ASP A 171 -8.94 10.14 0.14
CA ASP A 171 -8.89 9.03 1.08
C ASP A 171 -7.93 7.93 0.58
N TYR A 172 -6.65 8.15 0.82
CA TYR A 172 -5.61 7.20 0.40
C TYR A 172 -5.61 5.90 1.19
N THR A 173 -6.09 5.90 2.46
CA THR A 173 -6.27 4.66 3.23
C THR A 173 -7.25 3.73 2.52
N ARG A 174 -8.42 4.22 2.15
CA ARG A 174 -9.45 3.48 1.42
C ARG A 174 -8.89 3.02 0.06
N ALA A 175 -8.36 3.95 -0.72
CA ALA A 175 -7.92 3.68 -2.08
C ALA A 175 -6.79 2.64 -2.15
N PHE A 176 -5.76 2.76 -1.30
CA PHE A 176 -4.68 1.76 -1.27
C PHE A 176 -5.12 0.42 -0.69
N SER A 177 -6.03 0.40 0.29
CA SER A 177 -6.59 -0.85 0.83
C SER A 177 -7.41 -1.60 -0.22
N GLU A 178 -8.24 -0.90 -0.99
CA GLU A 178 -8.98 -1.51 -2.11
C GLU A 178 -8.06 -1.98 -3.24
N ALA A 179 -7.10 -1.17 -3.65
CA ALA A 179 -6.14 -1.54 -4.69
C ALA A 179 -5.33 -2.77 -4.27
N PHE A 180 -4.84 -2.81 -3.03
CA PHE A 180 -4.13 -3.96 -2.47
C PHE A 180 -5.01 -5.21 -2.45
N SER A 181 -6.25 -5.08 -1.97
CA SER A 181 -7.18 -6.22 -1.88
C SER A 181 -7.50 -6.82 -3.24
N ARG A 182 -7.66 -5.99 -4.28
CA ARG A 182 -7.82 -6.46 -5.67
C ARG A 182 -6.57 -7.16 -6.18
N ALA A 183 -5.39 -6.59 -5.92
CA ALA A 183 -4.12 -7.17 -6.36
C ALA A 183 -3.88 -8.54 -5.74
N VAL A 184 -4.06 -8.68 -4.42
CA VAL A 184 -3.83 -9.96 -3.73
C VAL A 184 -4.89 -10.99 -4.12
N ALA A 185 -6.16 -10.61 -4.26
CA ALA A 185 -7.21 -11.50 -4.73
C ALA A 185 -6.93 -12.02 -6.15
N ALA A 186 -6.49 -11.15 -7.07
CA ALA A 186 -6.10 -11.54 -8.42
C ALA A 186 -4.90 -12.50 -8.45
N ALA A 187 -3.93 -12.35 -7.54
CA ALA A 187 -2.82 -13.29 -7.41
C ALA A 187 -3.29 -14.63 -6.84
N LEU A 188 -4.05 -14.61 -5.74
CA LEU A 188 -4.51 -15.83 -5.08
C LEU A 188 -5.44 -16.69 -5.96
N ALA A 189 -6.26 -16.06 -6.81
CA ALA A 189 -7.14 -16.74 -7.75
C ALA A 189 -6.38 -17.52 -8.86
N ARG A 190 -5.08 -17.23 -9.05
CA ARG A 190 -4.22 -17.87 -10.07
C ARG A 190 -3.27 -18.90 -9.49
N LEU A 191 -3.20 -19.03 -8.18
CA LEU A 191 -2.40 -20.02 -7.47
C LEU A 191 -3.13 -21.36 -7.37
#